data_f5d39c1d4eba9d69641ef1e0898b0324
#
_entry.id   f5d39c1d4eba9d69641ef1e0898b0324
#
_cell.length_a   1.000
_cell.length_b   1.000
_cell.length_c   1.000
_cell.angle_alpha   90.00
_cell.angle_beta   90.00
_cell.angle_gamma   90.00
#
_symmetry.space_group_name_H-M   'P 1'
#
loop_
_entity.id
_entity.type
_entity.pdbx_description
1 polymer ?
#
loop_
_entity_poly.entity_id
_entity_poly.type
_entity_poly.pdbx_seq_one_letter_code
_entity_poly.pdbx_strand_id
1 'polypeptide(L)'
;MASVSLGDILHVLYASTCSVYGMGGNLLNEEAPLNPVSLYARTKIESENIIMGMGDDYFSPTVLRMGTLYGYSPRMRFDLVVNTMSMKSFTDRKIQVFGGKQWRPLLGVQDAADVYVRCLEANLQDVGNQVFNVGSDNQNYQIDEVAEIIGNALGGIPISRDNSNLDARDYRVSFAKLEGMLGFKPRQTVDDAARAILEKLQSGELGNPAQRIYYNHYFDSAEE
;
A
#
# COMPACT_ATOMS: atom_id res chain seq x y z
N MET A 1 -24.87 29.48 19.61
CA MET A 1 -24.70 28.02 19.43
C MET A 1 -25.34 27.68 18.10
N ALA A 2 -24.54 27.29 17.10
CA ALA A 2 -25.10 26.76 15.85
C ALA A 2 -25.71 25.41 16.15
N SER A 3 -26.99 25.21 15.82
CA SER A 3 -27.61 23.89 15.89
C SER A 3 -27.05 23.05 14.74
N VAL A 4 -26.21 22.08 15.08
CA VAL A 4 -25.80 21.03 14.13
C VAL A 4 -27.05 20.22 13.84
N SER A 5 -27.45 20.16 12.56
CA SER A 5 -28.60 19.35 12.16
C SER A 5 -28.15 17.87 12.09
N LEU A 6 -29.08 16.94 12.23
CA LEU A 6 -28.84 15.47 12.11
C LEU A 6 -28.22 15.05 10.74
N GLY A 7 -27.96 16.01 9.84
CA GLY A 7 -27.28 15.79 8.55
C GLY A 7 -25.80 16.15 8.52
N ASP A 8 -25.22 16.65 9.62
CA ASP A 8 -23.86 17.18 9.65
C ASP A 8 -22.87 16.25 10.37
N ILE A 9 -22.97 14.93 10.14
CA ILE A 9 -21.96 13.98 10.63
C ILE A 9 -20.72 14.10 9.73
N LEU A 10 -19.58 14.40 10.33
CA LEU A 10 -18.31 14.41 9.64
C LEU A 10 -17.78 12.98 9.50
N HIS A 11 -17.79 12.44 8.29
CA HIS A 11 -17.16 11.16 7.97
C HIS A 11 -15.71 11.38 7.55
N VAL A 12 -14.77 10.83 8.29
CA VAL A 12 -13.34 10.95 8.04
C VAL A 12 -12.74 9.61 7.65
N LEU A 13 -12.14 9.54 6.47
CA LEU A 13 -11.40 8.36 5.99
C LEU A 13 -9.90 8.57 6.25
N TYR A 14 -9.34 7.79 7.17
CA TYR A 14 -7.93 7.88 7.52
C TYR A 14 -7.08 6.85 6.78
N ALA A 15 -6.08 7.32 6.03
CA ALA A 15 -5.10 6.48 5.36
C ALA A 15 -4.09 5.90 6.35
N SER A 16 -4.31 4.67 6.79
CA SER A 16 -3.34 3.89 7.56
C SER A 16 -2.62 2.86 6.67
N THR A 17 -1.99 1.87 7.25
CA THR A 17 -1.10 0.93 6.56
C THR A 17 -1.11 -0.45 7.20
N CYS A 18 -1.04 -1.52 6.43
CA CYS A 18 -0.79 -2.86 6.93
C CYS A 18 0.60 -3.02 7.59
N SER A 19 1.52 -2.05 7.42
CA SER A 19 2.81 -2.06 8.11
C SER A 19 2.69 -2.02 9.64
N VAL A 20 1.53 -1.69 10.18
CA VAL A 20 1.22 -1.73 11.62
C VAL A 20 1.35 -3.15 12.20
N TYR A 21 1.18 -4.17 11.37
CA TYR A 21 1.34 -5.58 11.77
C TYR A 21 2.81 -6.02 11.89
N GLY A 22 3.74 -5.39 11.17
CA GLY A 22 5.19 -5.55 11.26
C GLY A 22 5.69 -6.95 10.91
N MET A 23 5.61 -7.89 11.84
CA MET A 23 5.99 -9.29 11.66
C MET A 23 4.89 -10.21 12.19
N GLY A 24 4.49 -11.20 11.38
CA GLY A 24 3.49 -12.18 11.80
C GLY A 24 3.46 -13.40 10.88
N GLY A 25 3.59 -14.59 11.46
CA GLY A 25 3.61 -15.86 10.71
C GLY A 25 2.24 -16.32 10.19
N ASN A 26 1.15 -15.79 10.72
CA ASN A 26 -0.22 -16.14 10.35
C ASN A 26 -0.85 -15.11 9.40
N LEU A 27 -2.03 -15.44 8.85
CA LEU A 27 -2.86 -14.48 8.14
C LEU A 27 -3.51 -13.53 9.17
N LEU A 28 -3.20 -12.23 9.09
CA LEU A 28 -3.57 -11.22 10.08
C LEU A 28 -4.83 -10.46 9.63
N ASN A 29 -5.83 -10.39 10.49
CA ASN A 29 -7.03 -9.58 10.29
C ASN A 29 -6.97 -8.29 11.14
N GLU A 30 -8.03 -7.49 11.12
CA GLU A 30 -8.12 -6.21 11.82
C GLU A 30 -8.03 -6.32 13.35
N GLU A 31 -8.36 -7.50 13.90
CA GLU A 31 -8.31 -7.79 15.34
C GLU A 31 -6.94 -8.32 15.80
N ALA A 32 -6.05 -8.60 14.83
CA ALA A 32 -4.72 -9.12 15.14
C ALA A 32 -3.88 -8.10 15.93
N PRO A 33 -3.02 -8.55 16.85
CA PRO A 33 -2.11 -7.68 17.59
C PRO A 33 -1.22 -6.88 16.63
N LEU A 34 -1.04 -5.59 16.91
CA LEU A 34 -0.14 -4.71 16.16
C LEU A 34 1.30 -4.84 16.68
N ASN A 35 2.26 -5.00 15.76
CA ASN A 35 3.68 -5.23 16.07
C ASN A 35 4.58 -4.36 15.18
N PRO A 36 4.57 -3.02 15.34
CA PRO A 36 5.26 -2.10 14.43
C PRO A 36 6.78 -2.21 14.53
N VAL A 37 7.46 -2.41 13.40
CA VAL A 37 8.92 -2.50 13.30
C VAL A 37 9.57 -1.20 12.78
N SER A 38 8.79 -0.14 12.57
CA SER A 38 9.29 1.15 12.10
C SER A 38 8.62 2.31 12.83
N LEU A 39 9.28 3.48 12.87
CA LEU A 39 8.70 4.72 13.40
C LEU A 39 7.41 5.08 12.64
N TYR A 40 7.41 4.95 11.32
CA TYR A 40 6.24 5.17 10.49
C TYR A 40 5.03 4.34 10.94
N ALA A 41 5.20 3.03 11.16
CA ALA A 41 4.12 2.17 11.62
C ALA A 41 3.62 2.57 13.02
N ARG A 42 4.53 2.97 13.94
CA ARG A 42 4.16 3.45 15.29
C ARG A 42 3.32 4.72 15.21
N THR A 43 3.76 5.72 14.44
CA THR A 43 2.99 6.97 14.28
C THR A 43 1.62 6.74 13.64
N LYS A 44 1.51 5.74 12.73
CA LYS A 44 0.20 5.37 12.17
C LYS A 44 -0.72 4.76 13.23
N ILE A 45 -0.24 3.88 14.09
CA ILE A 45 -1.00 3.30 15.21
C ILE A 45 -1.48 4.39 16.18
N GLU A 46 -0.59 5.31 16.55
CA GLU A 46 -0.95 6.43 17.42
C GLU A 46 -2.05 7.30 16.81
N SER A 47 -1.95 7.58 15.51
CA SER A 47 -2.98 8.32 14.79
C SER A 47 -4.30 7.55 14.68
N GLU A 48 -4.26 6.23 14.44
CA GLU A 48 -5.47 5.38 14.47
C GLU A 48 -6.18 5.50 15.84
N ASN A 49 -5.43 5.36 16.93
CA ASN A 49 -5.97 5.42 18.29
C ASN A 49 -6.60 6.79 18.58
N ILE A 50 -5.94 7.88 18.18
CA ILE A 50 -6.46 9.24 18.39
C ILE A 50 -7.76 9.43 17.60
N ILE A 51 -7.74 9.12 16.30
CA ILE A 51 -8.88 9.36 15.40
C ILE A 51 -10.07 8.49 15.79
N MET A 52 -9.84 7.22 16.10
CA MET A 52 -10.91 6.30 16.56
C MET A 52 -11.45 6.72 17.93
N GLY A 53 -10.61 7.22 18.83
CA GLY A 53 -11.02 7.74 20.13
C GLY A 53 -11.82 9.06 20.07
N MET A 54 -11.84 9.75 18.94
CA MET A 54 -12.65 10.94 18.70
C MET A 54 -14.05 10.62 18.18
N GLY A 55 -14.34 9.35 17.84
CA GLY A 55 -15.64 8.94 17.31
C GLY A 55 -16.77 9.26 18.27
N ASP A 56 -17.82 9.93 17.78
CA ASP A 56 -19.04 10.26 18.51
C ASP A 56 -20.25 10.40 17.55
N ASP A 57 -21.34 10.96 18.01
CA ASP A 57 -22.56 11.14 17.19
C ASP A 57 -22.37 12.12 16.00
N TYR A 58 -21.32 12.93 16.01
CA TYR A 58 -21.03 13.96 15.00
C TYR A 58 -19.73 13.71 14.22
N PHE A 59 -18.88 12.81 14.69
CA PHE A 59 -17.62 12.48 14.06
C PHE A 59 -17.48 10.96 13.91
N SER A 60 -17.50 10.48 12.67
CA SER A 60 -17.44 9.05 12.36
C SER A 60 -16.19 8.70 11.55
N PRO A 61 -15.12 8.23 12.20
CA PRO A 61 -13.90 7.85 11.50
C PRO A 61 -13.99 6.46 10.88
N THR A 62 -13.31 6.28 9.74
CA THR A 62 -13.00 4.99 9.14
C THR A 62 -11.51 4.91 8.90
N VAL A 63 -10.86 3.89 9.42
CA VAL A 63 -9.42 3.64 9.24
C VAL A 63 -9.21 2.62 8.12
N LEU A 64 -8.40 2.99 7.13
CA LEU A 64 -8.05 2.15 5.98
C LEU A 64 -6.57 1.73 6.09
N ARG A 65 -6.30 0.51 6.57
CA ARG A 65 -4.96 -0.10 6.62
C ARG A 65 -4.60 -0.66 5.25
N MET A 66 -3.96 0.15 4.42
CA MET A 66 -3.65 -0.21 3.04
C MET A 66 -2.49 -1.19 2.94
N GLY A 67 -2.60 -2.15 2.02
CA GLY A 67 -1.46 -2.91 1.50
C GLY A 67 -0.41 -1.98 0.89
N THR A 68 0.75 -2.53 0.54
CA THR A 68 1.81 -1.78 -0.14
C THR A 68 1.33 -1.34 -1.51
N LEU A 69 1.22 -0.03 -1.71
CA LEU A 69 0.70 0.54 -2.95
C LEU A 69 1.65 0.31 -4.12
N TYR A 70 1.07 0.08 -5.30
CA TYR A 70 1.81 -0.01 -6.56
C TYR A 70 1.02 0.54 -7.73
N GLY A 71 1.70 0.77 -8.84
CA GLY A 71 1.12 1.22 -10.10
C GLY A 71 1.42 2.68 -10.42
N TYR A 72 1.02 3.07 -11.64
CA TYR A 72 1.19 4.43 -12.11
C TYR A 72 0.27 5.41 -11.38
N SER A 73 0.83 6.54 -11.00
CA SER A 73 0.10 7.69 -10.46
C SER A 73 0.79 9.00 -10.89
N PRO A 74 0.08 10.16 -10.90
CA PRO A 74 0.70 11.45 -11.24
C PRO A 74 1.90 11.80 -10.36
N ARG A 75 1.93 11.33 -9.12
CA ARG A 75 3.09 11.37 -8.25
C ARG A 75 3.60 9.95 -8.02
N MET A 76 4.43 9.47 -8.93
CA MET A 76 5.07 8.16 -8.81
C MET A 76 5.90 8.05 -7.53
N ARG A 77 5.98 6.82 -7.02
CA ARG A 77 6.81 6.43 -5.90
C ARG A 77 7.73 5.30 -6.34
N PHE A 78 8.98 5.63 -6.73
CA PHE A 78 9.98 4.62 -7.12
C PHE A 78 10.76 4.01 -5.94
N ASP A 79 10.34 4.31 -4.71
CA ASP A 79 10.78 3.67 -3.47
C ASP A 79 9.85 2.53 -2.99
N LEU A 80 8.79 2.21 -3.75
CA LEU A 80 7.88 1.09 -3.47
C LEU A 80 8.24 -0.12 -4.36
N VAL A 81 8.17 -1.32 -3.81
CA VAL A 81 8.77 -2.55 -4.35
C VAL A 81 8.42 -2.82 -5.82
N VAL A 82 7.14 -2.86 -6.19
CA VAL A 82 6.71 -3.12 -7.58
C VAL A 82 7.19 -2.01 -8.51
N ASN A 83 7.03 -0.76 -8.10
CA ASN A 83 7.41 0.42 -8.89
C ASN A 83 8.94 0.50 -9.06
N THR A 84 9.71 0.19 -7.99
CA THR A 84 11.17 0.13 -8.04
C THR A 84 11.64 -0.95 -9.00
N MET A 85 11.10 -2.16 -8.90
CA MET A 85 11.49 -3.28 -9.76
C MET A 85 11.15 -3.00 -11.22
N SER A 86 9.97 -2.42 -11.50
CA SER A 86 9.57 -2.02 -12.85
C SER A 86 10.49 -0.94 -13.43
N MET A 87 10.82 0.08 -12.63
CA MET A 87 11.76 1.14 -13.04
C MET A 87 13.16 0.60 -13.29
N LYS A 88 13.68 -0.25 -12.38
CA LYS A 88 15.01 -0.88 -12.52
C LYS A 88 15.09 -1.81 -13.75
N SER A 89 14.01 -2.49 -14.08
CA SER A 89 13.92 -3.27 -15.33
C SER A 89 14.18 -2.41 -16.57
N PHE A 90 13.76 -1.15 -16.56
CA PHE A 90 13.99 -0.19 -17.63
C PHE A 90 15.40 0.42 -17.59
N THR A 91 15.83 0.94 -16.44
CA THR A 91 17.11 1.67 -16.31
C THR A 91 18.31 0.75 -16.31
N ASP A 92 18.25 -0.34 -15.55
CA ASP A 92 19.40 -1.21 -15.26
C ASP A 92 19.34 -2.53 -16.04
N ARG A 93 18.22 -2.80 -16.74
CA ARG A 93 17.96 -4.07 -17.45
C ARG A 93 18.06 -5.28 -16.52
N LYS A 94 17.78 -5.09 -15.24
CA LYS A 94 17.93 -6.09 -14.20
C LYS A 94 17.01 -5.76 -13.01
N ILE A 95 16.44 -6.80 -12.38
CA ILE A 95 15.74 -6.70 -11.12
C ILE A 95 16.66 -7.17 -9.99
N GLN A 96 16.82 -6.35 -8.96
CA GLN A 96 17.52 -6.72 -7.73
C GLN A 96 16.49 -7.07 -6.65
N VAL A 97 16.63 -8.24 -6.04
CA VAL A 97 15.81 -8.71 -4.91
C VAL A 97 16.67 -8.77 -3.66
N PHE A 98 16.20 -8.16 -2.58
CA PHE A 98 16.81 -8.27 -1.25
C PHE A 98 15.98 -9.22 -0.37
N GLY A 99 16.58 -10.35 0.03
CA GLY A 99 15.90 -11.45 0.71
C GLY A 99 15.05 -12.29 -0.26
N GLY A 100 13.78 -11.95 -0.42
CA GLY A 100 12.86 -12.56 -1.40
C GLY A 100 11.73 -13.37 -0.76
N LYS A 101 11.93 -13.96 0.41
CA LYS A 101 10.94 -14.83 1.09
C LYS A 101 9.92 -14.08 1.95
N GLN A 102 10.20 -12.83 2.26
CA GLN A 102 9.29 -12.00 3.06
C GLN A 102 8.00 -11.68 2.30
N TRP A 103 6.89 -11.80 3.01
CA TRP A 103 5.56 -11.53 2.48
C TRP A 103 5.20 -10.05 2.51
N ARG A 104 4.47 -9.61 1.49
CA ARG A 104 3.87 -8.27 1.40
C ARG A 104 2.47 -8.35 0.81
N PRO A 105 1.46 -7.81 1.51
CA PRO A 105 0.20 -7.52 0.88
C PRO A 105 0.37 -6.35 -0.08
N LEU A 106 -0.05 -6.50 -1.32
CA LEU A 106 0.02 -5.48 -2.36
C LEU A 106 -1.36 -4.92 -2.68
N LEU A 107 -1.41 -3.65 -3.13
CA LEU A 107 -2.65 -2.98 -3.51
C LEU A 107 -2.37 -2.01 -4.66
N GLY A 108 -3.09 -2.15 -5.77
CA GLY A 108 -3.04 -1.20 -6.87
C GLY A 108 -3.51 0.20 -6.43
N VAL A 109 -2.83 1.26 -6.88
CA VAL A 109 -3.16 2.63 -6.46
C VAL A 109 -4.55 3.07 -6.94
N GLN A 110 -5.00 2.58 -8.08
CA GLN A 110 -6.36 2.84 -8.58
C GLN A 110 -7.41 2.11 -7.73
N ASP A 111 -7.14 0.89 -7.33
CA ASP A 111 -7.99 0.13 -6.44
C ASP A 111 -8.07 0.76 -5.04
N ALA A 112 -6.95 1.33 -4.55
CA ALA A 112 -6.94 2.11 -3.32
C ALA A 112 -7.89 3.32 -3.41
N ALA A 113 -7.86 4.06 -4.52
CA ALA A 113 -8.77 5.18 -4.75
C ALA A 113 -10.25 4.73 -4.79
N ASP A 114 -10.54 3.57 -5.42
CA ASP A 114 -11.89 2.99 -5.49
C ASP A 114 -12.45 2.70 -4.08
N VAL A 115 -11.62 2.24 -3.15
CA VAL A 115 -12.05 2.00 -1.76
C VAL A 115 -12.48 3.28 -1.06
N TYR A 116 -11.78 4.41 -1.27
CA TYR A 116 -12.22 5.69 -0.71
C TYR A 116 -13.61 6.08 -1.22
N VAL A 117 -13.84 5.96 -2.53
CA VAL A 117 -15.14 6.26 -3.13
C VAL A 117 -16.21 5.35 -2.54
N ARG A 118 -15.97 4.04 -2.47
CA ARG A 118 -16.92 3.08 -1.88
C ARG A 118 -17.25 3.39 -0.43
N CYS A 119 -16.25 3.75 0.38
CA CYS A 119 -16.51 4.13 1.78
C CYS A 119 -17.34 5.42 1.89
N LEU A 120 -17.16 6.37 0.97
CA LEU A 120 -17.96 7.61 0.96
C LEU A 120 -19.40 7.39 0.46
N GLU A 121 -19.61 6.40 -0.40
CA GLU A 121 -20.94 6.05 -0.96
C GLU A 121 -21.70 5.03 -0.09
N ALA A 122 -21.01 4.33 0.81
CA ALA A 122 -21.61 3.34 1.71
C ALA A 122 -22.47 3.99 2.81
N ASN A 123 -23.37 3.20 3.40
CA ASN A 123 -24.06 3.66 4.58
C ASN A 123 -23.06 3.87 5.73
N LEU A 124 -23.14 5.01 6.39
CA LEU A 124 -22.25 5.34 7.49
C LEU A 124 -22.30 4.31 8.64
N GLN A 125 -23.42 3.63 8.81
CA GLN A 125 -23.59 2.56 9.80
C GLN A 125 -22.70 1.33 9.51
N ASP A 126 -22.34 1.11 8.23
CA ASP A 126 -21.52 -0.02 7.81
C ASP A 126 -20.02 0.30 7.87
N VAL A 127 -19.64 1.56 7.66
CA VAL A 127 -18.23 1.97 7.54
C VAL A 127 -17.74 2.86 8.66
N GLY A 128 -18.61 3.58 9.33
CA GLY A 128 -18.27 4.48 10.43
C GLY A 128 -17.76 3.75 11.67
N ASN A 129 -16.77 4.33 12.33
CA ASN A 129 -16.10 3.74 13.49
C ASN A 129 -15.52 2.34 13.21
N GLN A 130 -15.07 2.11 11.98
CA GLN A 130 -14.51 0.84 11.52
C GLN A 130 -13.04 0.96 11.15
N VAL A 131 -12.34 -0.17 11.30
CA VAL A 131 -11.01 -0.39 10.72
C VAL A 131 -11.13 -1.44 9.64
N PHE A 132 -10.58 -1.17 8.46
CA PHE A 132 -10.52 -2.12 7.35
C PHE A 132 -9.08 -2.31 6.88
N ASN A 133 -8.69 -3.56 6.69
CA ASN A 133 -7.55 -3.90 5.84
C ASN A 133 -7.96 -3.72 4.38
N VAL A 134 -7.12 -3.05 3.59
CA VAL A 134 -7.41 -2.73 2.18
C VAL A 134 -6.43 -3.43 1.25
N GLY A 135 -6.94 -4.37 0.47
CA GLY A 135 -6.17 -5.20 -0.45
C GLY A 135 -6.98 -6.41 -0.91
N SER A 136 -6.29 -7.51 -1.19
CA SER A 136 -6.88 -8.83 -1.49
C SER A 136 -6.01 -9.96 -0.94
N ASP A 137 -6.64 -11.01 -0.44
CA ASP A 137 -5.96 -12.22 0.03
C ASP A 137 -5.08 -12.82 -1.08
N ASN A 138 -5.50 -12.71 -2.36
CA ASN A 138 -4.76 -13.18 -3.53
C ASN A 138 -3.57 -12.30 -3.91
N GLN A 139 -3.41 -11.14 -3.28
CA GLN A 139 -2.27 -10.22 -3.50
C GLN A 139 -1.33 -10.15 -2.29
N ASN A 140 -1.33 -11.16 -1.44
CA ASN A 140 -0.23 -11.43 -0.54
C ASN A 140 0.86 -12.19 -1.30
N TYR A 141 1.96 -11.53 -1.61
CA TYR A 141 3.08 -12.10 -2.38
C TYR A 141 4.36 -12.17 -1.58
N GLN A 142 5.19 -13.16 -1.86
CA GLN A 142 6.62 -13.07 -1.53
C GLN A 142 7.31 -12.10 -2.51
N ILE A 143 8.35 -11.44 -2.06
CA ILE A 143 9.09 -10.48 -2.92
C ILE A 143 9.72 -11.16 -4.13
N ASP A 144 10.15 -12.44 -4.01
CA ASP A 144 10.62 -13.26 -5.14
C ASP A 144 9.53 -13.43 -6.20
N GLU A 145 8.28 -13.72 -5.80
CA GLU A 145 7.16 -13.89 -6.71
C GLU A 145 6.86 -12.58 -7.46
N VAL A 146 6.92 -11.44 -6.76
CA VAL A 146 6.77 -10.13 -7.40
C VAL A 146 7.83 -9.90 -8.48
N ALA A 147 9.09 -10.23 -8.18
CA ALA A 147 10.19 -10.08 -9.14
C ALA A 147 9.98 -10.98 -10.37
N GLU A 148 9.53 -12.22 -10.17
CA GLU A 148 9.25 -13.16 -11.27
C GLU A 148 8.09 -12.70 -12.14
N ILE A 149 6.99 -12.21 -11.53
CA ILE A 149 5.85 -11.64 -12.27
C ILE A 149 6.33 -10.47 -13.14
N ILE A 150 7.06 -9.52 -12.57
CA ILE A 150 7.55 -8.34 -13.29
C ILE A 150 8.56 -8.74 -14.36
N GLY A 151 9.53 -9.60 -14.04
CA GLY A 151 10.54 -10.07 -14.98
C GLY A 151 9.92 -10.72 -16.21
N ASN A 152 8.94 -11.58 -16.01
CA ASN A 152 8.21 -12.24 -17.09
C ASN A 152 7.35 -11.25 -17.89
N ALA A 153 6.61 -10.37 -17.21
CA ALA A 153 5.75 -9.36 -17.84
C ALA A 153 6.52 -8.41 -18.77
N LEU A 154 7.79 -8.12 -18.43
CA LEU A 154 8.63 -7.17 -19.15
C LEU A 154 9.64 -7.80 -20.11
N GLY A 155 9.42 -9.06 -20.50
CA GLY A 155 10.19 -9.72 -21.56
C GLY A 155 11.39 -10.54 -21.08
N GLY A 156 11.35 -11.09 -19.87
CA GLY A 156 12.38 -11.98 -19.33
C GLY A 156 13.56 -11.22 -18.73
N ILE A 157 13.29 -10.20 -17.95
CA ILE A 157 14.33 -9.40 -17.28
C ILE A 157 15.10 -10.27 -16.26
N PRO A 158 16.43 -10.28 -16.28
CA PRO A 158 17.24 -11.03 -15.32
C PRO A 158 17.00 -10.59 -13.88
N ILE A 159 16.88 -11.57 -12.98
CA ILE A 159 16.68 -11.34 -11.54
C ILE A 159 17.96 -11.75 -10.79
N SER A 160 18.47 -10.87 -9.96
CA SER A 160 19.55 -11.18 -9.02
C SER A 160 19.07 -11.06 -7.58
N ARG A 161 19.56 -11.95 -6.72
CA ARG A 161 19.18 -12.03 -5.31
C ARG A 161 20.37 -11.67 -4.43
N ASP A 162 20.09 -10.86 -3.41
CA ASP A 162 21.04 -10.48 -2.38
C ASP A 162 20.42 -10.70 -1.00
N ASN A 163 21.06 -11.52 -0.20
CA ASN A 163 20.60 -11.86 1.14
C ASN A 163 21.30 -11.05 2.25
N SER A 164 22.10 -10.06 1.91
CA SER A 164 22.88 -9.26 2.88
C SER A 164 22.04 -8.19 3.58
N ASN A 165 20.96 -7.73 2.97
CA ASN A 165 20.09 -6.66 3.51
C ASN A 165 18.64 -7.11 3.51
N LEU A 166 18.15 -7.59 4.66
CA LEU A 166 16.79 -8.11 4.80
C LEU A 166 15.86 -7.05 5.37
N ASP A 167 14.72 -6.85 4.70
CA ASP A 167 13.62 -6.06 5.25
C ASP A 167 12.95 -6.88 6.38
N ALA A 168 12.93 -6.32 7.58
CA ALA A 168 12.38 -6.98 8.77
C ALA A 168 10.85 -7.19 8.72
N ARG A 169 10.15 -6.50 7.82
CA ARG A 169 8.71 -6.66 7.65
C ARG A 169 8.43 -7.99 6.97
N ASP A 170 7.56 -8.81 7.55
CA ASP A 170 7.15 -10.10 6.99
C ASP A 170 5.76 -10.46 7.51
N TYR A 171 4.72 -10.22 6.71
CA TYR A 171 3.35 -10.45 7.14
C TYR A 171 2.39 -10.65 5.95
N ARG A 172 1.37 -11.47 6.17
CA ARG A 172 0.21 -11.66 5.29
C ARG A 172 -1.04 -11.12 5.96
N VAL A 173 -1.94 -10.54 5.19
CA VAL A 173 -3.12 -9.87 5.71
C VAL A 173 -4.38 -10.45 5.05
N SER A 174 -5.42 -10.67 5.87
CA SER A 174 -6.76 -10.98 5.39
C SER A 174 -7.53 -9.70 5.09
N PHE A 175 -8.23 -9.70 3.97
CA PHE A 175 -9.05 -8.59 3.48
C PHE A 175 -10.54 -8.98 3.44
N ALA A 176 -10.89 -10.10 4.06
CA ALA A 176 -12.24 -10.66 4.03
C ALA A 176 -13.31 -9.71 4.58
N LYS A 177 -12.97 -8.87 5.57
CA LYS A 177 -13.89 -7.88 6.15
C LYS A 177 -14.34 -6.86 5.10
N LEU A 178 -13.39 -6.25 4.40
CA LEU A 178 -13.69 -5.24 3.36
C LEU A 178 -14.45 -5.86 2.19
N GLU A 179 -14.03 -7.06 1.73
CA GLU A 179 -14.73 -7.79 0.67
C GLU A 179 -16.17 -8.12 1.08
N GLY A 180 -16.38 -8.62 2.29
CA GLY A 180 -17.72 -9.01 2.79
C GLY A 180 -18.66 -7.83 3.00
N MET A 181 -18.16 -6.68 3.48
CA MET A 181 -18.97 -5.53 3.80
C MET A 181 -19.22 -4.61 2.61
N LEU A 182 -18.22 -4.39 1.76
CA LEU A 182 -18.30 -3.44 0.63
C LEU A 182 -18.23 -4.10 -0.75
N GLY A 183 -18.15 -5.43 -0.83
CA GLY A 183 -18.00 -6.15 -2.09
C GLY A 183 -16.73 -5.76 -2.87
N PHE A 184 -15.73 -5.22 -2.18
CA PHE A 184 -14.52 -4.73 -2.83
C PHE A 184 -13.65 -5.89 -3.31
N LYS A 185 -13.26 -5.83 -4.58
CA LYS A 185 -12.28 -6.74 -5.20
C LYS A 185 -11.33 -5.92 -6.05
N PRO A 186 -10.02 -5.92 -5.74
CA PRO A 186 -9.02 -5.27 -6.59
C PRO A 186 -9.06 -5.80 -8.02
N ARG A 187 -8.82 -4.93 -8.98
CA ARG A 187 -8.80 -5.25 -10.41
C ARG A 187 -7.40 -5.13 -11.01
N GLN A 188 -6.56 -4.27 -10.41
CA GLN A 188 -5.20 -4.05 -10.89
C GLN A 188 -4.31 -5.22 -10.50
N THR A 189 -3.52 -5.72 -11.44
CA THR A 189 -2.52 -6.77 -11.23
C THR A 189 -1.11 -6.20 -11.27
N VAL A 190 -0.14 -6.93 -10.69
CA VAL A 190 1.26 -6.51 -10.65
C VAL A 190 1.87 -6.41 -12.05
N ASP A 191 1.54 -7.34 -12.94
CA ASP A 191 2.06 -7.35 -14.32
C ASP A 191 1.47 -6.22 -15.17
N ASP A 192 0.17 -5.92 -15.04
CA ASP A 192 -0.45 -4.77 -15.71
C ASP A 192 0.19 -3.45 -15.25
N ALA A 193 0.40 -3.30 -13.96
CA ALA A 193 1.06 -2.13 -13.40
C ALA A 193 2.52 -1.99 -13.89
N ALA A 194 3.26 -3.10 -13.94
CA ALA A 194 4.64 -3.10 -14.44
C ALA A 194 4.71 -2.67 -15.91
N ARG A 195 3.81 -3.18 -16.76
CA ARG A 195 3.70 -2.78 -18.18
C ARG A 195 3.36 -1.31 -18.33
N ALA A 196 2.38 -0.81 -17.56
CA ALA A 196 1.97 0.59 -17.59
C ALA A 196 3.12 1.52 -17.17
N ILE A 197 3.86 1.17 -16.11
CA ILE A 197 5.04 1.94 -15.67
C ILE A 197 6.11 1.94 -16.74
N LEU A 198 6.39 0.78 -17.37
CA LEU A 198 7.37 0.68 -18.45
C LEU A 198 7.00 1.56 -19.65
N GLU A 199 5.72 1.53 -20.07
CA GLU A 199 5.21 2.38 -21.15
C GLU A 199 5.43 3.87 -20.86
N LYS A 200 5.11 4.31 -19.63
CA LYS A 200 5.31 5.71 -19.20
C LYS A 200 6.79 6.12 -19.10
N LEU A 201 7.67 5.20 -18.76
CA LEU A 201 9.12 5.44 -18.79
C LEU A 201 9.64 5.53 -20.23
N GLN A 202 9.19 4.66 -21.13
CA GLN A 202 9.60 4.63 -22.53
C GLN A 202 9.10 5.84 -23.32
N SER A 203 7.88 6.31 -23.04
CA SER A 203 7.32 7.52 -23.64
C SER A 203 7.96 8.82 -23.15
N GLY A 204 8.74 8.77 -22.06
CA GLY A 204 9.32 9.94 -21.41
C GLY A 204 8.34 10.74 -20.56
N GLU A 205 7.11 10.30 -20.40
CA GLU A 205 6.08 10.99 -19.58
C GLU A 205 6.51 11.13 -18.10
N LEU A 206 7.23 10.16 -17.57
CA LEU A 206 7.76 10.19 -16.21
C LEU A 206 9.08 10.96 -16.07
N GLY A 207 9.67 11.43 -17.18
CA GLY A 207 10.95 12.13 -17.16
C GLY A 207 12.09 11.27 -16.61
N ASN A 208 13.02 11.90 -15.87
CA ASN A 208 14.13 11.16 -15.24
C ASN A 208 13.65 10.50 -13.94
N PRO A 209 13.64 9.15 -13.85
CA PRO A 209 13.18 8.44 -12.66
C PRO A 209 14.06 8.64 -11.41
N ALA A 210 15.27 9.17 -11.55
CA ALA A 210 16.15 9.50 -10.43
C ALA A 210 15.77 10.82 -9.72
N GLN A 211 14.79 11.57 -10.23
CA GLN A 211 14.36 12.81 -9.58
C GLN A 211 13.82 12.58 -8.19
N ARG A 212 14.23 13.43 -7.25
CA ARG A 212 13.87 13.38 -5.83
C ARG A 212 12.35 13.36 -5.58
N ILE A 213 11.57 13.96 -6.45
CA ILE A 213 10.09 14.02 -6.33
C ILE A 213 9.42 12.63 -6.31
N TYR A 214 10.11 11.59 -6.80
CA TYR A 214 9.61 10.20 -6.83
C TYR A 214 9.95 9.37 -5.60
N TYR A 215 10.61 9.96 -4.59
CA TYR A 215 11.07 9.26 -3.39
C TYR A 215 10.62 9.97 -2.13
N ASN A 216 10.15 9.23 -1.13
CA ASN A 216 9.78 9.78 0.18
C ASN A 216 10.94 9.74 1.19
N HIS A 217 11.95 8.89 0.96
CA HIS A 217 13.16 8.90 1.77
C HIS A 217 14.14 9.92 1.23
N TYR A 218 14.54 10.85 2.09
CA TYR A 218 15.70 11.68 1.85
C TYR A 218 16.93 10.79 2.05
N PHE A 219 17.60 10.41 0.98
CA PHE A 219 19.00 10.13 1.12
C PHE A 219 19.63 11.49 1.41
N ASP A 220 19.99 11.72 2.67
CA ASP A 220 20.94 12.77 2.99
C ASP A 220 22.27 12.37 2.35
N SER A 221 22.46 12.79 1.10
CA SER A 221 23.78 13.00 0.54
C SER A 221 24.27 14.33 1.07
N ALA A 222 24.36 14.43 2.40
CA ALA A 222 25.19 15.42 3.07
C ALA A 222 26.52 14.74 3.29
N GLU A 223 27.38 14.82 2.25
CA GLU A 223 28.83 14.80 2.42
C GLU A 223 29.41 15.18 1.06
N GLU A 224 29.66 16.47 0.94
CA GLU A 224 30.85 17.04 0.37
C GLU A 224 31.34 18.16 1.26
#